data_e98a2d8507552d18fe43725da7cd638c
#
_entry.id   e98a2d8507552d18fe43725da7cd638c
#
_cell.length_a   1.000
_cell.length_b   1.000
_cell.length_c   1.000
_cell.angle_alpha   90.00
_cell.angle_beta   90.00
_cell.angle_gamma   90.00
#
_symmetry.space_group_name_H-M   'P 1'
#
loop_
_entity.id
_entity.type
_entity.pdbx_description
1 polymer ?
#
loop_
_entity_poly.entity_id
_entity_poly.type
_entity_poly.pdbx_seq_one_letter_code
_entity_poly.pdbx_strand_id
1 'polypeptide(L)'
;MNELKKMIEAAWEDHALLEDKAHREAVLATIDMLDRGEVRVVNPADWSINQWVKKAVLLYFPICSMQTLEAGPMEYHDKLPLKHGLAEQGVRVVPPAVARYGAHLEAGAVMMPSYVNIGAYVGSGTMVDTWATVGSCAQIGRNVHLSGGVGIGGVLEPLQAAPVIIEDNCFIGSRTIVVEGVHVEREAVLGAGVVLTASTHIIDVTQSTPQTYHGRVPARSVVIPGTYTKHYPAGDYGVPCALIIGQRKESTDLKTSLNDALRLF
;
A
#
# COMPACT_ATOMS: atom_id res chain seq x y z
N MET A 1 -15.96 2.21 -19.12
CA MET A 1 -14.86 1.33 -18.69
C MET A 1 -14.27 0.48 -19.81
N ASN A 2 -15.05 -0.32 -20.55
CA ASN A 2 -14.47 -1.21 -21.59
C ASN A 2 -13.73 -0.45 -22.70
N GLU A 3 -14.14 0.75 -23.08
CA GLU A 3 -13.49 1.57 -24.08
C GLU A 3 -12.18 2.18 -23.56
N LEU A 4 -12.19 2.73 -22.36
CA LEU A 4 -10.96 3.20 -21.70
C LEU A 4 -9.91 2.09 -21.63
N LYS A 5 -10.31 0.89 -21.19
CA LYS A 5 -9.41 -0.27 -21.12
C LYS A 5 -8.78 -0.57 -22.49
N LYS A 6 -9.58 -0.58 -23.58
CA LYS A 6 -9.06 -0.83 -24.93
C LYS A 6 -8.03 0.21 -25.36
N MET A 7 -8.30 1.50 -25.10
CA MET A 7 -7.38 2.59 -25.42
C MET A 7 -6.09 2.49 -24.62
N ILE A 8 -6.17 2.20 -23.32
CA ILE A 8 -5.00 1.99 -22.45
C ILE A 8 -4.16 0.80 -22.94
N GLU A 9 -4.81 -0.33 -23.28
CA GLU A 9 -4.12 -1.52 -23.81
C GLU A 9 -3.43 -1.19 -25.15
N ALA A 10 -4.10 -0.47 -26.05
CA ALA A 10 -3.50 -0.05 -27.33
C ALA A 10 -2.29 0.88 -27.11
N ALA A 11 -2.42 1.90 -26.26
CA ALA A 11 -1.32 2.82 -25.94
C ALA A 11 -0.16 2.12 -25.20
N TRP A 12 -0.43 1.02 -24.49
CA TRP A 12 0.60 0.20 -23.86
C TRP A 12 1.41 -0.59 -24.89
N GLU A 13 0.78 -1.12 -25.93
CA GLU A 13 1.46 -1.85 -27.01
C GLU A 13 2.19 -0.91 -27.99
N ASP A 14 1.66 0.32 -28.18
CA ASP A 14 2.26 1.35 -29.02
C ASP A 14 2.22 2.70 -28.31
N HIS A 15 3.35 3.08 -27.69
CA HIS A 15 3.49 4.34 -26.97
C HIS A 15 3.36 5.59 -27.87
N ALA A 16 3.49 5.47 -29.21
CA ALA A 16 3.26 6.59 -30.11
C ALA A 16 1.79 7.08 -30.06
N LEU A 17 0.86 6.21 -29.68
CA LEU A 17 -0.53 6.58 -29.47
C LEU A 17 -0.75 7.59 -28.34
N LEU A 18 0.24 7.82 -27.46
CA LEU A 18 0.16 8.89 -26.46
C LEU A 18 0.21 10.30 -27.06
N GLU A 19 0.63 10.43 -28.33
CA GLU A 19 0.51 11.68 -29.08
C GLU A 19 -0.93 11.93 -29.59
N ASP A 20 -1.74 10.86 -29.74
CA ASP A 20 -3.15 10.98 -30.04
C ASP A 20 -3.96 11.46 -28.85
N LYS A 21 -4.78 12.49 -29.09
CA LYS A 21 -5.58 13.14 -28.04
C LYS A 21 -6.51 12.16 -27.30
N ALA A 22 -7.17 11.25 -28.02
CA ALA A 22 -8.15 10.34 -27.42
C ALA A 22 -7.48 9.33 -26.46
N HIS A 23 -6.32 8.77 -26.83
CA HIS A 23 -5.57 7.85 -25.99
C HIS A 23 -4.99 8.56 -24.77
N ARG A 24 -4.47 9.78 -24.96
CA ARG A 24 -3.98 10.61 -23.86
C ARG A 24 -5.10 10.94 -22.85
N GLU A 25 -6.28 11.34 -23.33
CA GLU A 25 -7.45 11.60 -22.50
C GLU A 25 -7.93 10.34 -21.76
N ALA A 26 -7.84 9.16 -22.37
CA ALA A 26 -8.16 7.90 -21.71
C ALA A 26 -7.24 7.60 -20.53
N VAL A 27 -5.93 7.87 -20.65
CA VAL A 27 -4.99 7.76 -19.52
C VAL A 27 -5.37 8.73 -18.41
N LEU A 28 -5.54 10.02 -18.73
CA LEU A 28 -5.90 11.06 -17.77
C LEU A 28 -7.20 10.75 -17.05
N ALA A 29 -8.25 10.32 -17.78
CA ALA A 29 -9.53 9.92 -17.18
C ALA A 29 -9.37 8.73 -16.24
N THR A 30 -8.51 7.77 -16.55
CA THR A 30 -8.26 6.60 -15.69
C THR A 30 -7.58 7.01 -14.39
N ILE A 31 -6.60 7.93 -14.45
CA ILE A 31 -5.95 8.45 -13.23
C ILE A 31 -6.92 9.27 -12.39
N ASP A 32 -7.81 10.04 -13.01
CA ASP A 32 -8.85 10.78 -12.33
C ASP A 32 -9.87 9.85 -11.61
N MET A 33 -10.25 8.75 -12.27
CA MET A 33 -11.08 7.70 -11.65
C MET A 33 -10.36 7.01 -10.47
N LEU A 34 -9.03 6.79 -10.58
CA LEU A 34 -8.21 6.29 -9.45
C LEU A 34 -8.22 7.27 -8.29
N ASP A 35 -8.03 8.56 -8.57
CA ASP A 35 -8.01 9.62 -7.56
C ASP A 35 -9.32 9.72 -6.79
N ARG A 36 -10.46 9.52 -7.50
CA ARG A 36 -11.80 9.47 -6.88
C ARG A 36 -12.17 8.11 -6.27
N GLY A 37 -11.35 7.06 -6.45
CA GLY A 37 -11.63 5.72 -5.96
C GLY A 37 -12.69 4.94 -6.74
N GLU A 38 -13.08 5.42 -7.93
CA GLU A 38 -14.05 4.76 -8.83
C GLU A 38 -13.47 3.50 -9.49
N VAL A 39 -12.16 3.45 -9.62
CA VAL A 39 -11.40 2.29 -10.09
C VAL A 39 -10.24 2.01 -9.15
N ARG A 40 -9.88 0.73 -9.01
CA ARG A 40 -8.76 0.30 -8.18
C ARG A 40 -7.82 -0.60 -8.98
N VAL A 41 -6.54 -0.58 -8.60
CA VAL A 41 -5.52 -1.49 -9.14
C VAL A 41 -5.83 -2.95 -8.84
N VAL A 42 -6.57 -3.20 -7.76
CA VAL A 42 -7.01 -4.54 -7.34
C VAL A 42 -8.52 -4.53 -7.14
N ASN A 43 -9.19 -5.58 -7.60
CA ASN A 43 -10.59 -5.80 -7.31
C ASN A 43 -10.74 -6.23 -5.83
N PRO A 44 -11.47 -5.47 -4.99
CA PRO A 44 -11.59 -5.80 -3.56
C PRO A 44 -12.41 -7.06 -3.26
N ALA A 45 -13.14 -7.61 -4.24
CA ALA A 45 -13.97 -8.79 -4.04
C ALA A 45 -13.17 -10.11 -4.06
N ASP A 46 -12.09 -10.16 -4.86
CA ASP A 46 -11.30 -11.37 -5.09
C ASP A 46 -9.78 -11.12 -5.12
N TRP A 47 -9.36 -9.90 -4.88
CA TRP A 47 -7.97 -9.43 -4.93
C TRP A 47 -7.28 -9.63 -6.29
N SER A 48 -8.02 -9.85 -7.36
CA SER A 48 -7.48 -9.93 -8.71
C SER A 48 -6.95 -8.57 -9.18
N ILE A 49 -5.86 -8.61 -9.95
CA ILE A 49 -5.16 -7.40 -10.40
C ILE A 49 -5.80 -6.84 -11.67
N ASN A 50 -6.19 -5.59 -11.65
CA ASN A 50 -6.60 -4.81 -12.81
C ASN A 50 -5.38 -4.30 -13.58
N GLN A 51 -4.71 -5.17 -14.35
CA GLN A 51 -3.47 -4.83 -15.03
C GLN A 51 -3.57 -3.58 -15.91
N TRP A 52 -4.72 -3.38 -16.59
CA TRP A 52 -4.93 -2.21 -17.43
C TRP A 52 -4.86 -0.88 -16.64
N VAL A 53 -5.26 -0.91 -15.35
CA VAL A 53 -5.15 0.26 -14.47
C VAL A 53 -3.68 0.53 -14.11
N LYS A 54 -2.88 -0.51 -13.84
CA LYS A 54 -1.43 -0.35 -13.65
C LYS A 54 -0.74 0.18 -14.91
N LYS A 55 -1.15 -0.31 -16.10
CA LYS A 55 -0.69 0.24 -17.38
C LYS A 55 -0.99 1.74 -17.49
N ALA A 56 -2.20 2.16 -17.15
CA ALA A 56 -2.57 3.58 -17.13
C ALA A 56 -1.68 4.40 -16.21
N VAL A 57 -1.38 3.90 -15.00
CA VAL A 57 -0.45 4.57 -14.07
C VAL A 57 0.94 4.74 -14.69
N LEU A 58 1.47 3.71 -15.33
CA LEU A 58 2.78 3.76 -15.99
C LEU A 58 2.78 4.72 -17.20
N LEU A 59 1.71 4.69 -18.03
CA LEU A 59 1.54 5.59 -19.18
C LEU A 59 1.31 7.05 -18.78
N TYR A 60 0.93 7.31 -17.53
CA TYR A 60 0.76 8.67 -17.04
C TYR A 60 2.08 9.43 -16.88
N PHE A 61 3.17 8.73 -16.51
CA PHE A 61 4.48 9.36 -16.30
C PHE A 61 5.05 10.05 -17.56
N PRO A 62 5.05 9.44 -18.76
CA PRO A 62 5.50 10.13 -19.97
C PRO A 62 4.58 11.27 -20.42
N ILE A 63 3.30 11.26 -20.06
CA ILE A 63 2.35 12.34 -20.38
C ILE A 63 2.65 13.60 -19.55
N CYS A 64 3.14 13.45 -18.32
CA CYS A 64 3.40 14.55 -17.41
C CYS A 64 4.78 15.17 -17.67
N SER A 65 4.84 16.51 -17.69
CA SER A 65 6.08 17.26 -17.74
C SER A 65 6.58 17.61 -16.33
N MET A 66 7.91 17.76 -16.21
CA MET A 66 8.52 18.27 -14.97
C MET A 66 8.04 19.68 -14.68
N GLN A 67 7.68 19.93 -13.43
CA GLN A 67 7.23 21.23 -12.92
C GLN A 67 7.92 21.54 -11.59
N THR A 68 8.25 22.81 -11.39
CA THR A 68 8.74 23.30 -10.10
C THR A 68 7.57 23.83 -9.29
N LEU A 69 7.46 23.37 -8.05
CA LEU A 69 6.47 23.79 -7.08
C LEU A 69 7.19 24.43 -5.88
N GLU A 70 6.89 25.69 -5.63
CA GLU A 70 7.36 26.40 -4.43
C GLU A 70 6.33 26.30 -3.31
N ALA A 71 6.77 25.92 -2.11
CA ALA A 71 5.92 25.82 -0.94
C ALA A 71 6.63 26.46 0.27
N GLY A 72 6.47 27.75 0.43
CA GLY A 72 7.19 28.55 1.43
C GLY A 72 8.70 28.48 1.15
N PRO A 73 9.52 28.03 2.14
CA PRO A 73 10.97 27.92 1.93
C PRO A 73 11.40 26.64 1.20
N MET A 74 10.45 25.77 0.82
CA MET A 74 10.74 24.49 0.17
C MET A 74 10.45 24.58 -1.33
N GLU A 75 11.29 23.94 -2.13
CA GLU A 75 11.10 23.76 -3.56
C GLU A 75 11.03 22.27 -3.88
N TYR A 76 10.10 21.90 -4.76
CA TYR A 76 9.96 20.56 -5.31
C TYR A 76 10.06 20.61 -6.82
N HIS A 77 10.61 19.56 -7.44
CA HIS A 77 10.69 19.43 -8.87
C HIS A 77 10.27 18.03 -9.29
N ASP A 78 9.02 17.88 -9.73
CA ASP A 78 8.43 16.57 -10.08
C ASP A 78 7.43 16.73 -11.23
N LYS A 79 7.06 15.62 -11.83
CA LYS A 79 6.08 15.57 -12.91
C LYS A 79 4.67 15.24 -12.44
N LEU A 80 4.50 14.52 -11.31
CA LEU A 80 3.18 14.17 -10.83
C LEU A 80 2.65 15.23 -9.86
N PRO A 81 1.41 15.72 -10.09
CA PRO A 81 0.81 16.66 -9.15
C PRO A 81 0.53 16.01 -7.79
N LEU A 82 0.40 16.83 -6.77
CA LEU A 82 -0.08 16.42 -5.47
C LEU A 82 -1.62 16.31 -5.48
N LYS A 83 -2.12 15.47 -4.57
CA LYS A 83 -3.57 15.38 -4.32
C LYS A 83 -4.05 16.61 -3.55
N HIS A 84 -5.20 17.13 -3.97
CA HIS A 84 -5.88 18.25 -3.36
C HIS A 84 -7.32 17.88 -2.97
N GLY A 85 -8.05 18.81 -2.31
CA GLY A 85 -9.45 18.60 -1.93
C GLY A 85 -9.62 17.58 -0.81
N LEU A 86 -8.59 17.35 0.02
CA LEU A 86 -8.61 16.33 1.08
C LEU A 86 -9.62 16.65 2.19
N ALA A 87 -9.84 17.96 2.47
CA ALA A 87 -10.83 18.38 3.46
C ALA A 87 -12.26 18.05 3.01
N GLU A 88 -12.59 18.34 1.73
CA GLU A 88 -13.90 18.00 1.15
C GLU A 88 -14.10 16.48 1.07
N GLN A 89 -13.03 15.71 0.95
CA GLN A 89 -13.06 14.24 0.98
C GLN A 89 -13.17 13.68 2.40
N GLY A 90 -13.17 14.52 3.44
CA GLY A 90 -13.24 14.09 4.84
C GLY A 90 -11.97 13.39 5.32
N VAL A 91 -10.81 13.72 4.75
CA VAL A 91 -9.50 13.17 5.12
C VAL A 91 -8.74 14.17 5.98
N ARG A 92 -8.30 13.74 7.17
CA ARG A 92 -7.43 14.54 8.03
C ARG A 92 -5.97 14.39 7.61
N VAL A 93 -5.28 15.52 7.39
CA VAL A 93 -3.88 15.54 6.96
C VAL A 93 -3.06 16.44 7.86
N VAL A 94 -2.03 15.88 8.50
CA VAL A 94 -1.10 16.61 9.36
C VAL A 94 0.15 16.99 8.54
N PRO A 95 0.51 18.28 8.47
CA PRO A 95 1.72 18.69 7.74
C PRO A 95 3.00 18.06 8.31
N PRO A 96 3.98 17.70 7.49
CA PRO A 96 4.07 17.79 6.04
C PRO A 96 3.67 16.49 5.30
N ALA A 97 2.55 15.86 5.64
CA ALA A 97 2.09 14.68 4.91
C ALA A 97 1.82 15.00 3.43
N VAL A 98 2.13 14.04 2.56
CA VAL A 98 1.98 14.16 1.11
C VAL A 98 1.23 12.97 0.54
N ALA A 99 0.19 13.22 -0.24
CA ALA A 99 -0.43 12.26 -1.14
C ALA A 99 -0.25 12.73 -2.60
N ARG A 100 0.15 11.82 -3.50
CA ARG A 100 0.19 12.10 -4.93
C ARG A 100 -1.20 11.97 -5.55
N TYR A 101 -1.47 12.77 -6.58
CA TYR A 101 -2.66 12.63 -7.41
C TYR A 101 -2.75 11.22 -8.00
N GLY A 102 -3.96 10.66 -8.04
CA GLY A 102 -4.20 9.25 -8.39
C GLY A 102 -4.07 8.28 -7.21
N ALA A 103 -3.77 8.76 -6.00
CA ALA A 103 -3.99 8.03 -4.76
C ALA A 103 -5.39 8.29 -4.23
N HIS A 104 -6.08 7.27 -3.72
CA HIS A 104 -7.38 7.44 -3.09
C HIS A 104 -7.30 7.21 -1.58
N LEU A 105 -7.92 8.12 -0.83
CA LEU A 105 -8.12 7.99 0.61
C LEU A 105 -9.61 8.14 0.90
N GLU A 106 -10.23 7.15 1.53
CA GLU A 106 -11.64 7.23 1.94
C GLU A 106 -11.85 8.24 3.09
N ALA A 107 -13.05 8.77 3.18
CA ALA A 107 -13.45 9.64 4.30
C ALA A 107 -13.16 8.99 5.65
N GLY A 108 -12.65 9.76 6.61
CA GLY A 108 -12.23 9.28 7.92
C GLY A 108 -10.80 8.71 7.95
N ALA A 109 -10.09 8.64 6.84
CA ALA A 109 -8.67 8.33 6.85
C ALA A 109 -7.86 9.48 7.48
N VAL A 110 -6.76 9.14 8.15
CA VAL A 110 -5.85 10.11 8.78
C VAL A 110 -4.44 9.89 8.26
N MET A 111 -3.82 10.96 7.75
CA MET A 111 -2.40 11.01 7.46
C MET A 111 -1.70 11.86 8.53
N MET A 112 -0.88 11.25 9.37
CA MET A 112 0.16 11.95 10.08
C MET A 112 1.25 12.36 9.08
N PRO A 113 2.34 13.06 9.45
CA PRO A 113 3.45 13.34 8.53
C PRO A 113 3.92 12.05 7.84
N SER A 114 3.41 11.77 6.66
CA SER A 114 3.50 10.48 5.97
C SER A 114 3.38 10.66 4.46
N TYR A 115 3.53 9.58 3.70
CA TYR A 115 3.50 9.62 2.24
C TYR A 115 2.61 8.53 1.66
N VAL A 116 1.74 8.92 0.71
CA VAL A 116 0.88 8.00 -0.07
C VAL A 116 1.12 8.23 -1.56
N ASN A 117 1.54 7.19 -2.28
CA ASN A 117 1.91 7.28 -3.68
C ASN A 117 0.72 7.00 -4.61
N ILE A 118 0.87 7.36 -5.90
CA ILE A 118 -0.10 7.14 -6.97
C ILE A 118 -0.57 5.69 -7.06
N GLY A 119 -1.84 5.48 -7.34
CA GLY A 119 -2.48 4.16 -7.45
C GLY A 119 -2.76 3.48 -6.11
N ALA A 120 -2.23 4.02 -5.01
CA ALA A 120 -2.53 3.51 -3.68
C ALA A 120 -3.99 3.77 -3.29
N TYR A 121 -4.53 2.86 -2.50
CA TYR A 121 -5.86 2.99 -1.90
C TYR A 121 -5.77 2.86 -0.38
N VAL A 122 -6.36 3.78 0.36
CA VAL A 122 -6.40 3.78 1.82
C VAL A 122 -7.85 3.85 2.28
N GLY A 123 -8.32 2.79 2.94
CA GLY A 123 -9.70 2.65 3.42
C GLY A 123 -10.04 3.56 4.60
N SER A 124 -11.34 3.73 4.84
CA SER A 124 -11.89 4.58 5.89
C SER A 124 -11.42 4.17 7.30
N GLY A 125 -11.25 5.15 8.18
CA GLY A 125 -10.80 4.93 9.55
C GLY A 125 -9.34 4.47 9.66
N THR A 126 -8.61 4.36 8.55
CA THR A 126 -7.19 3.97 8.55
C THR A 126 -6.32 5.15 8.92
N MET A 127 -5.29 4.89 9.74
CA MET A 127 -4.25 5.85 10.07
C MET A 127 -2.94 5.46 9.39
N VAL A 128 -2.41 6.37 8.59
CA VAL A 128 -1.03 6.33 8.08
C VAL A 128 -0.20 7.22 9.01
N ASP A 129 0.47 6.59 9.99
CA ASP A 129 1.13 7.30 11.09
C ASP A 129 2.47 7.92 10.67
N THR A 130 3.13 8.58 11.60
CA THR A 130 4.30 9.43 11.39
C THR A 130 5.43 8.67 10.68
N TRP A 131 5.85 9.22 9.55
CA TRP A 131 6.88 8.66 8.65
C TRP A 131 6.55 7.28 8.07
N ALA A 132 5.29 6.84 8.14
CA ALA A 132 4.86 5.69 7.37
C ALA A 132 4.72 6.05 5.89
N THR A 133 4.92 5.05 5.03
CA THR A 133 4.79 5.18 3.58
C THR A 133 3.85 4.13 3.02
N VAL A 134 2.98 4.55 2.11
CA VAL A 134 2.14 3.67 1.28
C VAL A 134 2.63 3.79 -0.15
N GLY A 135 3.29 2.75 -0.63
CA GLY A 135 3.90 2.72 -1.95
C GLY A 135 2.88 2.67 -3.09
N SER A 136 3.37 2.86 -4.31
CA SER A 136 2.54 2.88 -5.51
C SER A 136 1.67 1.63 -5.63
N CYS A 137 0.40 1.82 -5.91
CA CYS A 137 -0.58 0.75 -6.11
C CYS A 137 -0.91 -0.11 -4.88
N ALA A 138 -0.28 0.11 -3.72
CA ALA A 138 -0.58 -0.64 -2.50
C ALA A 138 -2.05 -0.44 -2.07
N GLN A 139 -2.67 -1.49 -1.53
CA GLN A 139 -4.08 -1.50 -1.15
C GLN A 139 -4.21 -1.70 0.34
N ILE A 140 -4.66 -0.67 1.04
CA ILE A 140 -4.85 -0.67 2.49
C ILE A 140 -6.35 -0.66 2.78
N GLY A 141 -6.81 -1.61 3.57
CA GLY A 141 -8.20 -1.77 3.99
C GLY A 141 -8.65 -0.70 4.97
N ARG A 142 -9.81 -0.93 5.57
CA ARG A 142 -10.45 -0.05 6.56
C ARG A 142 -9.94 -0.32 7.96
N ASN A 143 -9.95 0.72 8.80
CA ASN A 143 -9.56 0.63 10.21
C ASN A 143 -8.18 0.01 10.42
N VAL A 144 -7.27 0.18 9.47
CA VAL A 144 -5.88 -0.27 9.56
C VAL A 144 -5.07 0.78 10.32
N HIS A 145 -4.16 0.33 11.16
CA HIS A 145 -3.14 1.20 11.75
C HIS A 145 -1.78 0.86 11.16
N LEU A 146 -1.25 1.76 10.33
CA LEU A 146 0.14 1.72 9.91
C LEU A 146 0.95 2.58 10.87
N SER A 147 1.60 1.95 11.86
CA SER A 147 2.33 2.66 12.92
C SER A 147 3.54 3.42 12.39
N GLY A 148 4.15 4.22 13.25
CA GLY A 148 5.26 5.10 12.87
C GLY A 148 6.41 4.39 12.14
N GLY A 149 6.79 4.93 10.98
CA GLY A 149 7.86 4.43 10.14
C GLY A 149 7.59 3.11 9.43
N VAL A 150 6.34 2.66 9.34
CA VAL A 150 5.94 1.50 8.52
C VAL A 150 6.24 1.78 7.05
N GLY A 151 6.87 0.82 6.37
CA GLY A 151 7.13 0.86 4.94
C GLY A 151 6.27 -0.16 4.19
N ILE A 152 5.20 0.31 3.54
CA ILE A 152 4.45 -0.50 2.59
C ILE A 152 5.02 -0.25 1.19
N GLY A 153 5.56 -1.31 0.59
CA GLY A 153 6.23 -1.24 -0.71
C GLY A 153 5.28 -0.92 -1.85
N GLY A 154 5.78 -0.17 -2.80
CA GLY A 154 5.12 0.07 -4.07
C GLY A 154 5.55 -0.94 -5.12
N VAL A 155 4.63 -1.31 -6.01
CA VAL A 155 4.91 -2.21 -7.13
C VAL A 155 4.30 -1.63 -8.41
N LEU A 156 5.12 -0.90 -9.16
CA LEU A 156 4.79 -0.47 -10.52
C LEU A 156 5.35 -1.46 -11.55
N GLU A 157 6.59 -1.84 -11.39
CA GLU A 157 7.31 -2.79 -12.26
C GLU A 157 7.86 -3.96 -11.46
N PRO A 158 7.82 -5.19 -12.02
CA PRO A 158 7.19 -5.56 -13.29
C PRO A 158 5.66 -5.48 -13.23
N LEU A 159 5.02 -5.26 -14.39
CA LEU A 159 3.57 -5.03 -14.49
C LEU A 159 2.72 -6.14 -13.84
N GLN A 160 3.14 -7.39 -14.01
CA GLN A 160 2.45 -8.58 -13.47
C GLN A 160 2.62 -8.77 -11.95
N ALA A 161 3.58 -8.07 -11.32
CA ALA A 161 3.78 -8.20 -9.88
C ALA A 161 2.58 -7.68 -9.10
N ALA A 162 2.13 -8.45 -8.11
CA ALA A 162 1.03 -8.08 -7.24
C ALA A 162 1.40 -6.86 -6.39
N PRO A 163 0.50 -5.91 -6.19
CA PRO A 163 0.69 -4.87 -5.19
C PRO A 163 0.60 -5.48 -3.79
N VAL A 164 1.19 -4.77 -2.80
CA VAL A 164 0.98 -5.12 -1.39
C VAL A 164 -0.47 -4.89 -1.02
N ILE A 165 -1.05 -5.85 -0.29
CA ILE A 165 -2.42 -5.79 0.21
C ILE A 165 -2.40 -5.93 1.73
N ILE A 166 -2.99 -4.98 2.43
CA ILE A 166 -3.28 -5.05 3.86
C ILE A 166 -4.79 -4.98 4.01
N GLU A 167 -5.42 -6.06 4.43
CA GLU A 167 -6.87 -6.12 4.60
C GLU A 167 -7.35 -5.34 5.83
N ASP A 168 -8.68 -5.31 6.01
CA ASP A 168 -9.36 -4.54 7.05
C ASP A 168 -8.92 -4.93 8.48
N ASN A 169 -8.93 -3.94 9.37
CA ASN A 169 -8.69 -4.09 10.81
C ASN A 169 -7.29 -4.62 11.18
N CYS A 170 -6.32 -4.57 10.27
CA CYS A 170 -4.94 -4.96 10.57
C CYS A 170 -4.25 -3.90 11.43
N PHE A 171 -3.33 -4.37 12.29
CA PHE A 171 -2.39 -3.51 13.01
C PHE A 171 -0.96 -3.83 12.55
N ILE A 172 -0.29 -2.84 11.99
CA ILE A 172 1.09 -2.96 11.49
C ILE A 172 2.00 -2.16 12.41
N GLY A 173 2.79 -2.86 13.21
CA GLY A 173 3.68 -2.28 14.23
C GLY A 173 4.79 -1.40 13.65
N SER A 174 5.32 -0.51 14.46
CA SER A 174 6.31 0.49 14.04
C SER A 174 7.51 -0.15 13.34
N ARG A 175 8.00 0.51 12.28
CA ARG A 175 9.15 0.07 11.48
C ARG A 175 8.98 -1.31 10.81
N THR A 176 7.75 -1.81 10.71
CA THR A 176 7.45 -3.00 9.91
C THR A 176 7.57 -2.66 8.43
N ILE A 177 8.16 -3.57 7.65
CA ILE A 177 8.29 -3.47 6.20
C ILE A 177 7.49 -4.58 5.55
N VAL A 178 6.59 -4.23 4.63
CA VAL A 178 5.79 -5.19 3.83
C VAL A 178 5.94 -4.83 2.37
N VAL A 179 6.59 -5.68 1.59
CA VAL A 179 6.97 -5.40 0.20
C VAL A 179 6.69 -6.60 -0.71
N GLU A 180 6.97 -6.45 -2.02
CA GLU A 180 6.94 -7.53 -3.02
C GLU A 180 5.59 -8.27 -3.10
N GLY A 181 4.49 -7.52 -2.99
CA GLY A 181 3.14 -8.09 -3.16
C GLY A 181 2.66 -8.99 -2.04
N VAL A 182 3.27 -8.90 -0.87
CA VAL A 182 2.78 -9.64 0.31
C VAL A 182 1.34 -9.24 0.62
N HIS A 183 0.51 -10.24 0.90
CA HIS A 183 -0.89 -10.09 1.29
C HIS A 183 -1.04 -10.38 2.78
N VAL A 184 -1.41 -9.36 3.55
CA VAL A 184 -1.73 -9.46 4.99
C VAL A 184 -3.23 -9.48 5.14
N GLU A 185 -3.77 -10.61 5.56
CA GLU A 185 -5.21 -10.81 5.66
C GLU A 185 -5.79 -10.10 6.91
N ARG A 186 -7.12 -9.94 6.87
CA ARG A 186 -7.90 -9.18 7.84
C ARG A 186 -7.53 -9.47 9.29
N GLU A 187 -7.56 -8.42 10.11
CA GLU A 187 -7.34 -8.49 11.54
C GLU A 187 -5.96 -9.01 11.98
N ALA A 188 -5.01 -9.22 11.06
CA ALA A 188 -3.66 -9.62 11.43
C ALA A 188 -2.94 -8.49 12.19
N VAL A 189 -2.06 -8.89 13.09
CA VAL A 189 -1.22 -8.00 13.91
C VAL A 189 0.24 -8.32 13.61
N LEU A 190 0.95 -7.38 13.02
CA LEU A 190 2.39 -7.46 12.84
C LEU A 190 3.09 -6.66 13.95
N GLY A 191 3.92 -7.32 14.72
CA GLY A 191 4.76 -6.67 15.74
C GLY A 191 5.78 -5.72 15.11
N ALA A 192 6.31 -4.80 15.92
CA ALA A 192 7.31 -3.85 15.44
C ALA A 192 8.53 -4.56 14.84
N GLY A 193 9.05 -3.99 13.73
CA GLY A 193 10.26 -4.49 13.08
C GLY A 193 10.11 -5.80 12.28
N VAL A 194 8.89 -6.28 12.05
CA VAL A 194 8.65 -7.41 11.12
C VAL A 194 9.00 -6.99 9.70
N VAL A 195 9.74 -7.82 8.96
CA VAL A 195 10.09 -7.59 7.55
C VAL A 195 9.54 -8.74 6.71
N LEU A 196 8.65 -8.41 5.78
CA LEU A 196 7.98 -9.36 4.89
C LEU A 196 8.28 -9.02 3.43
N THR A 197 8.90 -9.97 2.74
CA THR A 197 9.07 -10.02 1.29
C THR A 197 8.35 -11.23 0.72
N ALA A 198 8.26 -11.37 -0.59
CA ALA A 198 7.67 -12.55 -1.22
C ALA A 198 8.33 -13.86 -0.77
N SER A 199 9.63 -13.83 -0.44
CA SER A 199 10.44 -14.99 -0.05
C SER A 199 10.59 -15.17 1.46
N THR A 200 10.17 -14.22 2.29
CA THR A 200 10.27 -14.32 3.74
C THR A 200 9.52 -15.56 4.24
N HIS A 201 10.18 -16.39 5.04
CA HIS A 201 9.52 -17.48 5.74
C HIS A 201 8.64 -16.92 6.85
N ILE A 202 7.34 -17.16 6.77
CA ILE A 202 6.36 -16.82 7.80
C ILE A 202 5.96 -18.13 8.47
N ILE A 203 6.54 -18.41 9.62
CA ILE A 203 6.48 -19.72 10.26
C ILE A 203 5.45 -19.68 11.39
N ASP A 204 4.40 -20.48 11.28
CA ASP A 204 3.43 -20.69 12.36
C ASP A 204 4.00 -21.70 13.34
N VAL A 205 4.30 -21.24 14.55
CA VAL A 205 4.86 -22.04 15.64
C VAL A 205 3.83 -22.35 16.74
N THR A 206 2.56 -22.16 16.45
CA THR A 206 1.48 -22.40 17.43
C THR A 206 1.13 -23.87 17.61
N GLN A 207 1.59 -24.73 16.69
CA GLN A 207 1.36 -26.17 16.70
C GLN A 207 2.70 -26.95 16.87
N SER A 208 2.60 -28.22 17.23
CA SER A 208 3.78 -29.10 17.39
C SER A 208 4.57 -29.29 16.08
N THR A 209 3.91 -29.18 14.93
CA THR A 209 4.54 -29.20 13.62
C THR A 209 4.38 -27.79 13.01
N PRO A 210 5.49 -27.09 12.73
CA PRO A 210 5.42 -25.74 12.17
C PRO A 210 4.89 -25.77 10.74
N GLN A 211 4.08 -24.76 10.40
CA GLN A 211 3.62 -24.51 9.03
C GLN A 211 4.28 -23.24 8.50
N THR A 212 4.82 -23.29 7.29
CA THR A 212 5.47 -22.11 6.67
C THR A 212 4.62 -21.56 5.55
N TYR A 213 4.39 -20.25 5.58
CA TYR A 213 3.76 -19.47 4.52
C TYR A 213 4.79 -18.58 3.83
N HIS A 214 4.50 -18.20 2.59
CA HIS A 214 5.28 -17.24 1.80
C HIS A 214 4.31 -16.25 1.14
N GLY A 215 4.69 -14.98 1.14
CA GLY A 215 3.89 -13.92 0.48
C GLY A 215 2.51 -13.66 1.09
N ARG A 216 2.13 -14.36 2.15
CA ARG A 216 0.80 -14.27 2.76
C ARG A 216 0.87 -14.42 4.28
N VAL A 217 0.23 -13.51 5.01
CA VAL A 217 -0.04 -13.63 6.45
C VAL A 217 -1.50 -14.00 6.65
N PRO A 218 -1.82 -15.16 7.24
CA PRO A 218 -3.21 -15.57 7.49
C PRO A 218 -3.97 -14.59 8.40
N ALA A 219 -5.28 -14.53 8.22
CA ALA A 219 -6.16 -13.68 9.00
C ALA A 219 -5.98 -13.90 10.52
N ARG A 220 -6.11 -12.81 11.29
CA ARG A 220 -6.03 -12.77 12.75
C ARG A 220 -4.70 -13.24 13.35
N SER A 221 -3.68 -13.54 12.55
CA SER A 221 -2.36 -13.96 13.04
C SER A 221 -1.66 -12.85 13.82
N VAL A 222 -1.03 -13.20 14.93
CA VAL A 222 -0.10 -12.33 15.66
C VAL A 222 1.32 -12.72 15.28
N VAL A 223 2.04 -11.82 14.63
CA VAL A 223 3.34 -12.06 14.00
C VAL A 223 4.41 -11.22 14.67
N ILE A 224 5.54 -11.83 14.96
CA ILE A 224 6.73 -11.14 15.50
C ILE A 224 7.96 -11.42 14.64
N PRO A 225 9.02 -10.59 14.72
CA PRO A 225 10.31 -10.92 14.14
C PRO A 225 10.88 -12.17 14.75
N GLY A 226 11.55 -13.00 13.94
CA GLY A 226 12.22 -14.21 14.39
C GLY A 226 13.42 -14.57 13.54
N THR A 227 14.05 -15.67 13.88
CA THR A 227 15.11 -16.30 13.07
C THR A 227 14.89 -17.80 13.01
N TYR A 228 15.35 -18.41 11.92
CA TYR A 228 15.47 -19.86 11.82
C TYR A 228 16.90 -20.22 11.44
N THR A 229 17.38 -21.37 11.88
CA THR A 229 18.75 -21.83 11.56
C THR A 229 18.80 -22.34 10.13
N LYS A 230 19.80 -21.87 9.38
CA LYS A 230 20.12 -22.36 8.03
C LYS A 230 21.57 -22.76 7.96
N HIS A 231 21.81 -23.93 7.38
CA HIS A 231 23.18 -24.46 7.17
C HIS A 231 23.79 -23.84 5.89
N TYR A 232 25.02 -23.38 6.01
CA TYR A 232 25.85 -22.88 4.91
C TYR A 232 27.22 -23.55 4.95
N PRO A 233 28.03 -23.49 3.88
CA PRO A 233 29.39 -24.05 3.88
C PRO A 233 30.28 -23.53 5.02
N ALA A 234 30.02 -22.31 5.51
CA ALA A 234 30.75 -21.68 6.62
C ALA A 234 30.19 -22.02 8.01
N GLY A 235 29.12 -22.82 8.12
CA GLY A 235 28.48 -23.19 9.38
C GLY A 235 26.99 -22.85 9.44
N ASP A 236 26.41 -22.93 10.63
CA ASP A 236 25.02 -22.66 10.90
C ASP A 236 24.82 -21.20 11.29
N TYR A 237 23.86 -20.55 10.64
CA TYR A 237 23.53 -19.14 10.87
C TYR A 237 22.03 -18.96 11.06
N GLY A 238 21.65 -18.01 11.95
CA GLY A 238 20.28 -17.55 12.09
C GLY A 238 19.88 -16.64 10.92
N VAL A 239 18.89 -17.05 10.15
CA VAL A 239 18.33 -16.25 9.04
C VAL A 239 17.03 -15.60 9.49
N PRO A 240 16.81 -14.30 9.18
CA PRO A 240 15.56 -13.62 9.54
C PRO A 240 14.33 -14.33 8.99
N CYS A 241 13.28 -14.39 9.81
CA CYS A 241 11.95 -14.85 9.44
C CYS A 241 10.87 -14.07 10.22
N ALA A 242 9.62 -14.35 9.97
CA ALA A 242 8.51 -13.92 10.78
C ALA A 242 7.88 -15.13 11.47
N LEU A 243 7.51 -14.98 12.74
CA LEU A 243 6.89 -16.05 13.53
C LEU A 243 5.45 -15.71 13.84
N ILE A 244 4.50 -16.57 13.45
CA ILE A 244 3.14 -16.52 13.94
C ILE A 244 3.12 -17.22 15.29
N ILE A 245 2.82 -16.45 16.37
CA ILE A 245 2.87 -16.91 17.75
C ILE A 245 1.49 -17.11 18.37
N GLY A 246 0.44 -16.86 17.62
CA GLY A 246 -0.94 -17.00 18.09
C GLY A 246 -1.93 -16.25 17.21
N GLN A 247 -3.17 -16.21 17.71
CA GLN A 247 -4.29 -15.50 17.09
C GLN A 247 -4.64 -14.26 17.91
N ARG A 248 -5.14 -13.23 17.23
CA ARG A 248 -5.64 -11.99 17.82
C ARG A 248 -6.75 -12.30 18.84
N LYS A 249 -6.63 -11.77 20.07
CA LYS A 249 -7.54 -11.92 21.19
C LYS A 249 -8.04 -10.54 21.64
N GLU A 250 -9.08 -10.47 22.46
CA GLU A 250 -9.58 -9.22 23.05
C GLU A 250 -8.47 -8.41 23.76
N SER A 251 -7.55 -9.08 24.46
CA SER A 251 -6.40 -8.40 25.07
C SER A 251 -5.44 -7.77 24.04
N THR A 252 -5.39 -8.33 22.83
CA THR A 252 -4.64 -7.75 21.71
C THR A 252 -5.41 -6.57 21.13
N ASP A 253 -6.73 -6.65 21.03
CA ASP A 253 -7.60 -5.58 20.56
C ASP A 253 -7.45 -4.33 21.43
N LEU A 254 -7.43 -4.49 22.77
CA LEU A 254 -7.17 -3.39 23.71
C LEU A 254 -5.79 -2.71 23.48
N LYS A 255 -4.76 -3.48 23.13
CA LYS A 255 -3.41 -2.95 22.86
C LYS A 255 -3.28 -2.27 21.50
N THR A 256 -4.10 -2.69 20.55
CA THR A 256 -4.05 -2.20 19.16
C THR A 256 -5.12 -1.16 18.86
N SER A 257 -6.14 -1.00 19.73
CA SER A 257 -7.16 0.02 19.59
C SER A 257 -6.55 1.43 19.72
N LEU A 258 -6.95 2.31 18.84
CA LEU A 258 -6.64 3.72 18.97
C LEU A 258 -7.76 4.42 19.73
N ASN A 259 -7.39 5.41 20.56
CA ASN A 259 -8.36 6.27 21.19
C ASN A 259 -9.20 6.99 20.12
N ASP A 260 -10.51 6.81 20.14
CA ASP A 260 -11.44 7.41 19.17
C ASP A 260 -11.31 8.95 19.15
N ALA A 261 -10.95 9.57 20.27
CA ALA A 261 -10.70 11.00 20.35
C ALA A 261 -9.57 11.49 19.40
N LEU A 262 -8.63 10.63 19.03
CA LEU A 262 -7.57 10.95 18.07
C LEU A 262 -8.06 10.95 16.62
N ARG A 263 -9.23 10.34 16.38
CA ARG A 263 -9.87 10.23 15.07
C ARG A 263 -11.02 11.21 14.85
N LEU A 264 -11.53 11.84 15.92
CA LEU A 264 -12.58 12.85 15.82
C LEU A 264 -12.06 14.12 15.13
N PHE A 265 -12.87 14.64 14.22
CA PHE A 265 -12.63 15.85 13.42
C PHE A 265 -13.37 17.04 14.01
#